data_e7e1a40e80a1e8ea8ea8ca0dd8da3cd7
#
_entry.id   e7e1a40e80a1e8ea8ea8ca0dd8da3cd7
#
_cell.length_a   1.000
_cell.length_b   1.000
_cell.length_c   1.000
_cell.angle_alpha   90.00
_cell.angle_beta   90.00
_cell.angle_gamma   90.00
#
_symmetry.space_group_name_H-M   'P 1'
#
loop_
_entity.id
_entity.type
_entity.pdbx_description
1 polymer ?
#
loop_
_entity_poly.entity_id
_entity_poly.type
_entity_poly.pdbx_seq_one_letter_code
_entity_poly.pdbx_strand_id
1 'polypeptide(L)' 'MMTNTAYQIWETFKAELIVEPTEDMKQALASSIRVISSLIHRDGVLSNEPWLTHTAQELNEYADELEAL' A
#
# COMPACT_ATOMS: atom_id res chain seq x y z
N MET A 1 13.17 -2.75 -9.88
CA MET A 1 12.35 -1.95 -10.79
C MET A 1 11.05 -1.57 -10.09
N MET A 2 10.70 -0.29 -10.14
CA MET A 2 9.45 0.18 -9.53
C MET A 2 8.26 -0.34 -10.32
N THR A 3 7.25 -0.87 -9.63
CA THR A 3 6.06 -1.38 -10.29
C THR A 3 5.14 -0.23 -10.70
N ASN A 4 4.35 -0.44 -11.73
CA ASN A 4 3.33 0.52 -12.12
C ASN A 4 2.22 0.65 -11.07
N THR A 5 2.09 -0.34 -10.19
CA THR A 5 1.03 -0.37 -9.19
C THR A 5 1.16 0.77 -8.19
N ALA A 6 2.37 0.99 -7.64
CA ALA A 6 2.60 2.09 -6.70
C ALA A 6 2.32 3.44 -7.35
N TYR A 7 2.77 3.61 -8.59
CA TYR A 7 2.52 4.83 -9.35
C TYR A 7 1.01 5.03 -9.57
N GLN A 8 0.30 3.97 -9.94
CA GLN A 8 -1.15 4.05 -10.15
C GLN A 8 -1.90 4.40 -8.87
N ILE A 9 -1.48 3.84 -7.73
CA ILE A 9 -2.07 4.16 -6.43
C ILE A 9 -1.91 5.65 -6.15
N TRP A 10 -0.71 6.17 -6.33
CA TRP A 10 -0.42 7.57 -6.05
C TRP A 10 -1.18 8.50 -7.00
N GLU A 11 -1.21 8.18 -8.30
CA GLU A 11 -1.91 9.00 -9.28
C GLU A 11 -3.42 9.02 -9.04
N THR A 12 -4.00 7.86 -8.68
CA THR A 12 -5.42 7.77 -8.36
C THR A 12 -5.75 8.58 -7.12
N PHE A 13 -4.90 8.48 -6.09
CA PHE A 13 -5.07 9.25 -4.86
C PHE A 13 -5.03 10.75 -5.15
N LYS A 14 -4.06 11.20 -5.94
CA LYS A 14 -3.94 12.61 -6.29
C LYS A 14 -5.15 13.12 -7.06
N ALA A 15 -5.70 12.29 -7.94
CA ALA A 15 -6.84 12.66 -8.75
C ALA A 15 -8.10 12.92 -7.92
N GLU A 16 -8.20 12.30 -6.75
CA GLU A 16 -9.34 12.47 -5.85
C GLU A 16 -9.16 13.64 -4.87
N LEU A 17 -7.97 14.23 -4.81
CA LEU A 17 -7.71 15.35 -3.90
C LEU A 17 -8.21 16.65 -4.51
N ILE A 18 -8.76 17.50 -3.64
CA ILE A 18 -9.15 18.85 -4.01
C ILE A 18 -8.11 19.89 -3.62
N VAL A 19 -7.01 19.43 -3.01
CA VAL A 19 -5.88 20.25 -2.59
C VAL A 19 -4.60 19.69 -3.19
N GLU A 20 -3.52 20.49 -3.15
CA GLU A 20 -2.23 20.02 -3.64
C GLU A 20 -1.73 18.83 -2.84
N PRO A 21 -1.26 17.76 -3.51
CA PRO A 21 -0.69 16.62 -2.79
C PRO A 21 0.62 17.00 -2.12
N THR A 22 0.86 16.45 -0.94
CA THR A 22 2.07 16.69 -0.18
C THR A 22 2.81 15.38 0.07
N GLU A 23 4.09 15.50 0.46
CA GLU A 23 4.87 14.34 0.85
C GLU A 23 4.27 13.64 2.06
N ASP A 24 3.71 14.41 3.00
CA ASP A 24 3.03 13.84 4.18
C ASP A 24 1.84 12.99 3.78
N MET A 25 1.11 13.39 2.77
CA MET A 25 -0.03 12.59 2.26
C MET A 25 0.44 11.28 1.67
N LYS A 26 1.56 11.30 0.95
CA LYS A 26 2.12 10.08 0.37
C LYS A 26 2.57 9.12 1.48
N GLN A 27 3.22 9.63 2.53
CA GLN A 27 3.63 8.84 3.67
C GLN A 27 2.43 8.26 4.41
N ALA A 28 1.38 9.05 4.59
CA ALA A 28 0.15 8.61 5.25
C ALA A 28 -0.53 7.49 4.45
N LEU A 29 -0.55 7.62 3.12
CA LEU A 29 -1.12 6.59 2.26
C LEU A 29 -0.34 5.28 2.37
N ALA A 30 0.98 5.35 2.35
CA ALA A 30 1.83 4.17 2.50
C ALA A 30 1.62 3.52 3.88
N SER A 31 1.51 4.31 4.93
CA SER A 31 1.25 3.79 6.28
C SER A 31 -0.10 3.09 6.36
N SER A 32 -1.11 3.64 5.70
CA SER A 32 -2.45 3.02 5.64
C SER A 32 -2.41 1.67 4.94
N ILE A 33 -1.65 1.58 3.87
CA ILE A 33 -1.45 0.31 3.14
C ILE A 33 -0.79 -0.72 4.06
N ARG A 34 0.18 -0.32 4.86
CA ARG A 34 0.85 -1.23 5.80
C ARG A 34 -0.09 -1.75 6.88
N VAL A 35 -1.02 -0.91 7.36
CA VAL A 35 -2.02 -1.36 8.34
C VAL A 35 -2.93 -2.41 7.71
N ILE A 36 -3.41 -2.16 6.49
CA ILE A 36 -4.24 -3.12 5.76
C ILE A 36 -3.47 -4.43 5.55
N SER A 37 -2.21 -4.33 5.17
CA SER A 37 -1.34 -5.49 4.99
C SER A 37 -1.24 -6.32 6.27
N SER A 38 -1.06 -5.66 7.42
CA SER A 38 -0.96 -6.34 8.70
C SER A 38 -2.25 -7.10 9.05
N LEU A 39 -3.40 -6.50 8.77
CA LEU A 39 -4.69 -7.14 9.02
C LEU A 39 -4.88 -8.37 8.12
N ILE A 40 -4.52 -8.26 6.86
CA ILE A 40 -4.62 -9.36 5.91
C ILE A 40 -3.66 -10.49 6.30
N HIS A 41 -2.44 -10.14 6.71
CA HIS A 41 -1.46 -11.12 7.15
C HIS A 41 -1.98 -11.91 8.36
N ARG A 42 -2.54 -11.21 9.33
CA ARG A 42 -3.11 -11.84 10.53
C ARG A 42 -4.23 -12.81 10.15
N ASP A 43 -5.13 -12.39 9.27
CA ASP A 43 -6.23 -13.23 8.83
C ASP A 43 -5.71 -14.46 8.08
N GLY A 44 -4.69 -14.31 7.27
CA GLY A 44 -4.06 -15.40 6.55
C GLY A 44 -3.46 -16.44 7.46
N VAL A 45 -2.80 -16.00 8.54
CA VAL A 45 -2.22 -16.91 9.54
C VAL A 45 -3.33 -17.64 10.30
N LEU A 46 -4.34 -16.90 10.76
CA LEU A 46 -5.43 -17.49 11.55
C LEU A 46 -6.28 -18.46 10.75
N SER A 47 -6.48 -18.18 9.47
CA SER A 47 -7.30 -19.02 8.57
C SER A 47 -6.48 -20.07 7.84
N ASN A 48 -5.16 -20.09 8.04
CA ASN A 48 -4.25 -20.99 7.33
C ASN A 48 -4.39 -20.86 5.81
N GLU A 49 -4.40 -19.63 5.33
CA GLU A 49 -4.52 -19.33 3.90
C GLU A 49 -3.26 -18.60 3.41
N PRO A 50 -2.27 -19.34 2.87
CA PRO A 50 -0.97 -18.74 2.48
C PRO A 50 -1.08 -17.64 1.44
N TRP A 51 -2.10 -17.66 0.60
CA TRP A 51 -2.27 -16.63 -0.43
C TRP A 51 -2.56 -15.26 0.18
N LEU A 52 -3.19 -15.21 1.35
CA LEU A 52 -3.42 -13.95 2.07
C LEU A 52 -2.12 -13.38 2.61
N THR A 53 -1.25 -14.21 3.15
CA THR A 53 0.04 -13.73 3.64
C THR A 53 0.92 -13.24 2.49
N HIS A 54 0.84 -13.89 1.33
CA HIS A 54 1.55 -13.44 0.14
C HIS A 54 1.01 -12.08 -0.33
N THR A 55 -0.30 -11.91 -0.35
CA THR A 55 -0.93 -10.64 -0.73
C THR A 55 -0.50 -9.52 0.22
N ALA A 56 -0.44 -9.81 1.53
CA ALA A 56 0.01 -8.82 2.51
C ALA A 56 1.45 -8.39 2.24
N GLN A 57 2.30 -9.32 1.86
CA GLN A 57 3.69 -9.02 1.53
C GLN A 57 3.77 -8.11 0.30
N GLU A 58 2.96 -8.37 -0.71
CA GLU A 58 2.92 -7.51 -1.89
C GLU A 58 2.46 -6.10 -1.55
N LEU A 59 1.47 -5.96 -0.67
CA LEU A 59 1.00 -4.64 -0.24
C LEU A 59 2.10 -3.86 0.46
N ASN A 60 2.90 -4.52 1.30
CA ASN A 60 4.04 -3.87 1.93
C ASN A 60 5.07 -3.40 0.91
N GLU A 61 5.31 -4.18 -0.13
CA GLU A 61 6.22 -3.78 -1.22
C GLU A 61 5.69 -2.55 -1.95
N TYR A 62 4.39 -2.49 -2.20
CA TYR A 62 3.78 -1.31 -2.83
C TYR A 62 3.91 -0.08 -1.94
N ALA A 63 3.75 -0.25 -0.64
CA ALA A 63 3.93 0.86 0.30
C ALA A 63 5.38 1.37 0.26
N ASP A 64 6.36 0.47 0.23
CA ASP A 64 7.77 0.86 0.13
C ASP A 64 8.05 1.60 -1.17
N GLU A 65 7.53 1.09 -2.29
CA GLU A 65 7.70 1.73 -3.59
C GLU A 65 7.03 3.11 -3.63
N LEU A 66 5.87 3.23 -2.99
CA LEU A 66 5.13 4.49 -2.93
C LEU A 66 5.95 5.54 -2.20
N GLU A 67 6.58 5.18 -1.09
CA GLU A 67 7.43 6.10 -0.34
C GLU A 67 8.66 6.52 -1.13
N ALA A 68 9.12 5.68 -2.05
CA ALA A 68 10.27 5.95 -2.89
C ALA A 68 9.96 6.87 -4.07
N LEU A 69 8.68 7.09 -4.37
CA LEU A 69 8.29 8.02 -5.41
C LEU A 69 8.63 9.46 -4.99
#